data_350fb1982f2bb1af033b440a0148a336
#
_entry.id   350fb1982f2bb1af033b440a0148a336
#
_cell.length_a   1.000
_cell.length_b   1.000
_cell.length_c   1.000
_cell.angle_alpha   90.00
_cell.angle_beta   90.00
_cell.angle_gamma   90.00
#
_symmetry.space_group_name_H-M   'P 1'
#
loop_
_entity.id
_entity.type
_entity.pdbx_description
1 polymer ?
#
loop_
_entity_poly.entity_id
_entity_poly.type
_entity_poly.pdbx_seq_one_letter_code
_entity_poly.pdbx_strand_id
1 'polypeptide(L)'
;MTLVSIPANPVPENATAGTIKTPDGAELRFARWAPPAGRKGTVCVFTGRSESIEKYFETVRDLRDRGFAVAIIDWRGQGHSSRRLRDTRKGYVRSFSDYEIDVETFVTEVVLPDCPPPYFALAHSMGGTVLLRLAHSGKRWFDRVVLSAPMIDLPGKRTSLPARLLLRAMRAAGQGGRYVPGGSDEISGLAPFVNNPLTSDPVRYARNAAILEEDPTLGIASPTVAWADAAFSAMATFRGVSYPSQIRQPILMLAASSDTVVSTAAIEEFAYHLRAGSHLVIAGAKHEILQEQDRYRSQFWAAFDAFVPGTPLFG
;
A
#
# COMPACT_ATOMS: atom_id res chain seq x y z
N MET A 1 14.26 -15.53 6.40
CA MET A 1 13.05 -15.75 5.58
C MET A 1 13.40 -15.62 4.12
N THR A 2 12.85 -16.48 3.25
CA THR A 2 13.08 -16.44 1.81
C THR A 2 12.00 -15.61 1.14
N LEU A 3 12.39 -14.86 0.11
CA LEU A 3 11.45 -14.23 -0.81
C LEU A 3 11.04 -15.28 -1.87
N VAL A 4 9.79 -15.27 -2.27
CA VAL A 4 9.28 -16.20 -3.30
C VAL A 4 9.76 -15.72 -4.67
N SER A 5 10.42 -16.62 -5.40
CA SER A 5 10.98 -16.35 -6.74
C SER A 5 10.35 -17.27 -7.75
N ILE A 6 9.82 -16.71 -8.82
CA ILE A 6 9.35 -17.48 -9.99
C ILE A 6 10.07 -16.98 -11.24
N PRO A 7 10.15 -17.77 -12.32
CA PRO A 7 10.86 -17.34 -13.54
C PRO A 7 10.34 -16.03 -14.13
N ALA A 8 9.03 -15.79 -14.04
CA ALA A 8 8.41 -14.53 -14.52
C ALA A 8 8.60 -13.35 -13.57
N ASN A 9 9.05 -13.60 -12.33
CA ASN A 9 9.26 -12.57 -11.30
C ASN A 9 10.44 -12.93 -10.39
N PRO A 10 11.67 -12.95 -10.91
CA PRO A 10 12.85 -13.26 -10.11
C PRO A 10 13.07 -12.19 -9.04
N VAL A 11 13.57 -12.62 -7.88
CA VAL A 11 13.96 -11.72 -6.80
C VAL A 11 15.03 -10.75 -7.34
N PRO A 12 14.86 -9.42 -7.19
CA PRO A 12 15.92 -8.49 -7.54
C PRO A 12 17.21 -8.78 -6.77
N GLU A 13 18.36 -8.64 -7.45
CA GLU A 13 19.66 -8.97 -6.87
C GLU A 13 19.98 -8.18 -5.60
N ASN A 14 20.77 -8.79 -4.72
CA ASN A 14 21.23 -8.22 -3.47
C ASN A 14 20.10 -7.87 -2.47
N ALA A 15 19.06 -8.68 -2.48
CA ALA A 15 17.98 -8.60 -1.50
C ALA A 15 18.47 -9.03 -0.10
N THR A 16 18.11 -8.26 0.91
CA THR A 16 18.17 -8.68 2.32
C THR A 16 16.75 -8.76 2.84
N ALA A 17 16.35 -9.93 3.33
CA ALA A 17 15.01 -10.12 3.91
C ALA A 17 15.13 -10.63 5.35
N GLY A 18 14.16 -10.26 6.19
CA GLY A 18 14.12 -10.62 7.59
C GLY A 18 12.75 -10.40 8.22
N THR A 19 12.72 -10.54 9.53
CA THR A 19 11.54 -10.23 10.35
C THR A 19 11.93 -9.28 11.47
N ILE A 20 11.00 -8.41 11.82
CA ILE A 20 11.06 -7.53 12.99
C ILE A 20 9.83 -7.75 13.85
N LYS A 21 9.93 -7.45 15.14
CA LYS A 21 8.83 -7.61 16.07
C LYS A 21 8.36 -6.26 16.59
N THR A 22 7.06 -6.00 16.44
CA THR A 22 6.44 -4.78 16.96
C THR A 22 6.30 -4.81 18.48
N PRO A 23 6.18 -3.65 19.14
CA PRO A 23 5.96 -3.59 20.60
C PRO A 23 4.71 -4.33 21.09
N ASP A 24 3.68 -4.45 20.25
CA ASP A 24 2.44 -5.19 20.55
C ASP A 24 2.50 -6.67 20.13
N GLY A 25 3.70 -7.15 19.72
CA GLY A 25 4.03 -8.56 19.50
C GLY A 25 3.75 -9.11 18.11
N ALA A 26 3.37 -8.29 17.14
CA ALA A 26 3.26 -8.74 15.75
C ALA A 26 4.66 -8.93 15.13
N GLU A 27 4.84 -9.98 14.34
CA GLU A 27 6.05 -10.19 13.54
C GLU A 27 5.78 -9.71 12.12
N LEU A 28 6.64 -8.82 11.62
CA LEU A 28 6.54 -8.24 10.28
C LEU A 28 7.69 -8.73 9.43
N ARG A 29 7.39 -9.26 8.25
CA ARG A 29 8.40 -9.54 7.24
C ARG A 29 8.77 -8.26 6.52
N PHE A 30 10.05 -8.08 6.26
CA PHE A 30 10.58 -7.00 5.44
C PHE A 30 11.57 -7.51 4.41
N ALA A 31 11.80 -6.70 3.38
CA ALA A 31 12.92 -6.83 2.47
C ALA A 31 13.51 -5.46 2.15
N ARG A 32 14.82 -5.42 1.90
CA ARG A 32 15.53 -4.22 1.48
C ARG A 32 16.58 -4.52 0.43
N TRP A 33 16.86 -3.53 -0.39
CA TRP A 33 17.86 -3.55 -1.44
C TRP A 33 18.73 -2.33 -1.34
N ALA A 34 20.03 -2.54 -1.28
CA ALA A 34 21.00 -1.45 -1.31
C ALA A 34 20.90 -0.66 -2.63
N PRO A 35 21.22 0.64 -2.63
CA PRO A 35 21.23 1.41 -3.86
C PRO A 35 22.31 0.89 -4.80
N PRO A 36 22.10 0.98 -6.12
CA PRO A 36 23.21 0.87 -7.06
C PRO A 36 24.19 2.04 -6.87
N ALA A 37 25.23 2.14 -7.68
CA ALA A 37 26.16 3.28 -7.63
C ALA A 37 25.40 4.62 -7.80
N GLY A 38 25.59 5.56 -6.88
CA GLY A 38 24.91 6.86 -6.87
C GLY A 38 23.77 6.91 -5.86
N ARG A 39 24.07 7.35 -4.64
CA ARG A 39 23.13 7.35 -3.50
C ARG A 39 22.13 8.50 -3.60
N LYS A 40 20.89 8.22 -4.05
CA LYS A 40 19.80 9.20 -4.05
C LYS A 40 18.91 9.14 -2.80
N GLY A 41 19.21 8.25 -1.87
CA GLY A 41 18.39 7.99 -0.69
C GLY A 41 17.63 6.66 -0.79
N THR A 42 16.61 6.51 0.03
CA THR A 42 15.81 5.29 0.15
C THR A 42 14.34 5.58 -0.10
N VAL A 43 13.69 4.75 -0.93
CA VAL A 43 12.23 4.73 -1.07
C VAL A 43 11.67 3.56 -0.27
N CYS A 44 10.87 3.89 0.76
CA CYS A 44 10.11 2.92 1.52
C CYS A 44 8.77 2.65 0.82
N VAL A 45 8.51 1.39 0.48
CA VAL A 45 7.29 0.99 -0.24
C VAL A 45 6.30 0.36 0.72
N PHE A 46 5.07 0.86 0.71
CA PHE A 46 3.96 0.42 1.55
C PHE A 46 2.83 -0.10 0.67
N THR A 47 2.64 -1.39 0.71
CA THR A 47 1.73 -2.12 -0.18
C THR A 47 0.25 -1.86 0.12
N GLY A 48 -0.63 -2.24 -0.79
CA GLY A 48 -2.07 -2.24 -0.57
C GLY A 48 -2.55 -3.47 0.23
N ARG A 49 -3.86 -3.58 0.37
CA ARG A 49 -4.48 -4.78 0.95
C ARG A 49 -4.35 -5.96 -0.04
N SER A 50 -4.11 -7.15 0.49
CA SER A 50 -3.92 -8.38 -0.30
C SER A 50 -2.69 -8.37 -1.21
N GLU A 51 -1.70 -7.60 -0.86
CA GLU A 51 -0.44 -7.51 -1.57
C GLU A 51 0.72 -7.97 -0.68
N SER A 52 1.79 -8.45 -1.31
CA SER A 52 3.03 -8.87 -0.66
C SER A 52 4.24 -8.20 -1.31
N ILE A 53 5.40 -8.33 -0.68
CA ILE A 53 6.68 -7.81 -1.16
C ILE A 53 6.95 -8.25 -2.60
N GLU A 54 6.65 -9.50 -2.93
CA GLU A 54 6.92 -10.13 -4.23
C GLU A 54 6.24 -9.41 -5.39
N LYS A 55 5.04 -8.90 -5.19
CA LYS A 55 4.29 -8.14 -6.19
C LYS A 55 5.05 -6.90 -6.67
N TYR A 56 5.94 -6.37 -5.84
CA TYR A 56 6.65 -5.12 -6.07
C TYR A 56 8.07 -5.30 -6.64
N PHE A 57 8.51 -6.51 -7.02
CA PHE A 57 9.87 -6.71 -7.53
C PHE A 57 10.18 -5.90 -8.80
N GLU A 58 9.20 -5.70 -9.69
CA GLU A 58 9.36 -4.81 -10.84
C GLU A 58 9.53 -3.35 -10.38
N THR A 59 8.72 -2.90 -9.43
CA THR A 59 8.83 -1.56 -8.84
C THR A 59 10.18 -1.37 -8.12
N VAL A 60 10.68 -2.42 -7.46
CA VAL A 60 12.02 -2.40 -6.85
C VAL A 60 13.10 -2.16 -7.91
N ARG A 61 13.03 -2.88 -9.04
CA ARG A 61 13.95 -2.66 -10.17
C ARG A 61 13.87 -1.23 -10.69
N ASP A 62 12.66 -0.74 -10.96
CA ASP A 62 12.42 0.63 -11.42
C ASP A 62 13.02 1.70 -10.50
N LEU A 63 12.89 1.53 -9.19
CA LEU A 63 13.44 2.45 -8.20
C LEU A 63 14.97 2.34 -8.10
N ARG A 64 15.51 1.12 -8.17
CA ARG A 64 16.96 0.91 -8.15
C ARG A 64 17.62 1.45 -9.42
N ASP A 65 16.99 1.31 -10.59
CA ASP A 65 17.47 1.88 -11.86
C ASP A 65 17.49 3.42 -11.80
N ARG A 66 16.64 4.01 -10.94
CA ARG A 66 16.65 5.44 -10.61
C ARG A 66 17.70 5.83 -9.57
N GLY A 67 18.44 4.88 -9.01
CA GLY A 67 19.52 5.12 -8.04
C GLY A 67 19.09 5.10 -6.57
N PHE A 68 17.89 4.66 -6.25
CA PHE A 68 17.41 4.56 -4.87
C PHE A 68 17.73 3.20 -4.24
N ALA A 69 17.98 3.20 -2.94
CA ALA A 69 17.74 2.03 -2.11
C ALA A 69 16.24 1.83 -1.96
N VAL A 70 15.81 0.58 -1.72
CA VAL A 70 14.39 0.26 -1.54
C VAL A 70 14.23 -0.56 -0.26
N ALA A 71 13.19 -0.26 0.52
CA ALA A 71 12.77 -1.06 1.66
C ALA A 71 11.25 -1.27 1.63
N ILE A 72 10.79 -2.49 1.87
CA ILE A 72 9.37 -2.88 1.82
C ILE A 72 9.03 -3.73 3.03
N ILE A 73 7.80 -3.60 3.56
CA ILE A 73 7.24 -4.51 4.56
C ILE A 73 5.99 -5.22 4.02
N ASP A 74 5.75 -6.43 4.50
CA ASP A 74 4.41 -6.99 4.55
C ASP A 74 3.71 -6.50 5.81
N TRP A 75 2.51 -5.94 5.62
CA TRP A 75 1.68 -5.53 6.74
C TRP A 75 1.30 -6.72 7.63
N ARG A 76 1.10 -6.49 8.94
CA ARG A 76 0.45 -7.48 9.78
C ARG A 76 -0.84 -7.99 9.14
N GLY A 77 -1.08 -9.27 9.20
CA GLY A 77 -2.29 -9.90 8.66
C GLY A 77 -2.25 -10.22 7.18
N GLN A 78 -1.16 -9.98 6.44
CA GLN A 78 -0.98 -10.36 5.04
C GLN A 78 0.49 -10.66 4.68
N GLY A 79 0.77 -11.13 3.48
CA GLY A 79 2.10 -11.58 3.08
C GLY A 79 2.61 -12.68 4.02
N HIS A 80 3.87 -12.68 4.36
CA HIS A 80 4.45 -13.57 5.38
C HIS A 80 4.60 -12.91 6.76
N SER A 81 3.92 -11.80 7.03
CA SER A 81 3.81 -11.24 8.36
C SER A 81 2.79 -12.02 9.20
N SER A 82 2.86 -11.90 10.53
CA SER A 82 2.05 -12.67 11.46
C SER A 82 0.54 -12.52 11.23
N ARG A 83 -0.16 -13.63 11.33
CA ARG A 83 -1.63 -13.74 11.20
C ARG A 83 -2.26 -13.85 12.60
N ARG A 84 -3.28 -13.05 12.86
CA ARG A 84 -3.98 -13.08 14.13
C ARG A 84 -5.02 -14.21 14.24
N LEU A 85 -5.61 -14.60 13.10
CA LEU A 85 -6.63 -15.63 13.04
C LEU A 85 -6.03 -16.96 12.59
N ARG A 86 -6.61 -18.10 13.01
CA ARG A 86 -6.17 -19.46 12.62
C ARG A 86 -6.28 -19.68 11.10
N ASP A 87 -7.36 -19.17 10.49
CA ASP A 87 -7.49 -19.15 9.03
C ASP A 87 -6.64 -17.99 8.50
N THR A 88 -5.50 -18.32 7.94
CA THR A 88 -4.51 -17.36 7.43
C THR A 88 -4.97 -16.56 6.22
N ARG A 89 -6.03 -17.00 5.51
CA ARG A 89 -6.64 -16.25 4.42
C ARG A 89 -7.44 -15.03 4.90
N LYS A 90 -7.71 -14.93 6.20
CA LYS A 90 -8.46 -13.84 6.82
C LYS A 90 -7.53 -12.72 7.29
N GLY A 91 -7.36 -11.70 6.45
CA GLY A 91 -6.72 -10.46 6.87
C GLY A 91 -7.51 -9.79 7.99
N TYR A 92 -6.87 -9.56 9.14
CA TYR A 92 -7.51 -9.01 10.34
C TYR A 92 -6.66 -7.93 10.97
N VAL A 93 -7.29 -6.81 11.29
CA VAL A 93 -6.72 -5.75 12.10
C VAL A 93 -7.80 -5.19 13.03
N ARG A 94 -7.43 -4.75 14.23
CA ARG A 94 -8.39 -4.13 15.15
C ARG A 94 -8.63 -2.67 14.83
N SER A 95 -7.58 -1.96 14.43
CA SER A 95 -7.58 -0.54 14.11
C SER A 95 -6.50 -0.27 13.07
N PHE A 96 -6.65 0.78 12.29
CA PHE A 96 -5.57 1.26 11.42
C PHE A 96 -4.39 1.83 12.23
N SER A 97 -4.57 2.13 13.51
CA SER A 97 -3.46 2.43 14.41
C SER A 97 -2.49 1.26 14.61
N ASP A 98 -2.95 0.01 14.43
CA ASP A 98 -2.08 -1.16 14.46
C ASP A 98 -1.07 -1.11 13.28
N TYR A 99 -1.49 -0.64 12.10
CA TYR A 99 -0.60 -0.42 10.95
C TYR A 99 0.35 0.78 11.14
N GLU A 100 -0.05 1.79 11.90
CA GLU A 100 0.84 2.89 12.26
C GLU A 100 2.02 2.38 13.10
N ILE A 101 1.77 1.43 14.03
CA ILE A 101 2.82 0.75 14.78
C ILE A 101 3.76 -0.04 13.86
N ASP A 102 3.20 -0.69 12.80
CA ASP A 102 4.02 -1.42 11.82
C ASP A 102 5.00 -0.48 11.11
N VAL A 103 4.54 0.68 10.65
CA VAL A 103 5.40 1.67 10.01
C VAL A 103 6.46 2.19 10.97
N GLU A 104 6.08 2.54 12.20
CA GLU A 104 7.02 3.02 13.21
C GLU A 104 8.13 2.00 13.47
N THR A 105 7.76 0.74 13.70
CA THR A 105 8.73 -0.34 13.93
C THR A 105 9.63 -0.55 12.70
N PHE A 106 9.05 -0.58 11.52
CA PHE A 106 9.82 -0.73 10.28
C PHE A 106 10.83 0.41 10.07
N VAL A 107 10.40 1.65 10.32
CA VAL A 107 11.30 2.80 10.18
C VAL A 107 12.42 2.74 11.21
N THR A 108 12.11 2.47 12.47
CA THR A 108 13.12 2.51 13.55
C THR A 108 14.07 1.32 13.54
N GLU A 109 13.59 0.12 13.20
CA GLU A 109 14.37 -1.12 13.28
C GLU A 109 15.07 -1.51 11.97
N VAL A 110 14.61 -0.97 10.82
CA VAL A 110 15.14 -1.35 9.50
C VAL A 110 15.63 -0.14 8.70
N VAL A 111 14.79 0.89 8.55
CA VAL A 111 15.09 1.98 7.63
C VAL A 111 16.20 2.87 8.16
N LEU A 112 16.05 3.38 9.38
CA LEU A 112 17.03 4.28 9.99
C LEU A 112 18.39 3.65 10.21
N PRO A 113 18.51 2.38 10.68
CA PRO A 113 19.82 1.75 10.89
C PRO A 113 20.52 1.34 9.59
N ASP A 114 19.75 0.85 8.62
CA ASP A 114 20.28 0.05 7.51
C ASP A 114 20.15 0.68 6.12
N CYS A 115 19.42 1.79 6.00
CA CYS A 115 19.14 2.41 4.71
C CYS A 115 19.70 3.86 4.66
N PRO A 116 20.26 4.29 3.52
CA PRO A 116 20.80 5.65 3.40
C PRO A 116 19.69 6.71 3.28
N PRO A 117 19.83 7.86 3.97
CA PRO A 117 18.98 9.03 3.75
C PRO A 117 19.31 9.73 2.40
N PRO A 118 18.43 10.64 1.90
CA PRO A 118 17.14 11.01 2.44
C PRO A 118 16.08 9.90 2.27
N TYR A 119 14.99 9.97 3.06
CA TYR A 119 13.94 8.95 3.03
C TYR A 119 12.70 9.46 2.33
N PHE A 120 12.16 8.64 1.42
CA PHE A 120 10.92 8.88 0.68
C PHE A 120 9.97 7.72 0.90
N ALA A 121 8.68 7.95 0.72
CA ALA A 121 7.70 6.88 0.78
C ALA A 121 6.90 6.78 -0.52
N LEU A 122 6.66 5.56 -0.96
CA LEU A 122 5.72 5.20 -2.02
C LEU A 122 4.68 4.26 -1.42
N ALA A 123 3.40 4.63 -1.47
CA ALA A 123 2.36 3.78 -0.93
C ALA A 123 1.21 3.58 -1.91
N HIS A 124 0.63 2.38 -1.90
CA HIS A 124 -0.53 2.02 -2.70
C HIS A 124 -1.76 1.79 -1.84
N SER A 125 -2.92 2.31 -2.29
CA SER A 125 -4.24 1.99 -1.74
C SER A 125 -4.32 2.10 -0.21
N MET A 126 -4.49 0.99 0.52
CA MET A 126 -4.51 0.91 1.98
C MET A 126 -3.24 1.52 2.62
N GLY A 127 -2.06 1.26 2.04
CA GLY A 127 -0.80 1.85 2.52
C GLY A 127 -0.85 3.37 2.50
N GLY A 128 -1.49 3.97 1.49
CA GLY A 128 -1.72 5.40 1.40
C GLY A 128 -2.59 5.94 2.55
N THR A 129 -3.63 5.21 2.93
CA THR A 129 -4.45 5.55 4.11
C THR A 129 -3.62 5.62 5.38
N VAL A 130 -2.75 4.63 5.59
CA VAL A 130 -1.87 4.59 6.78
C VAL A 130 -0.90 5.76 6.79
N LEU A 131 -0.24 6.05 5.65
CA LEU A 131 0.71 7.16 5.57
C LEU A 131 0.05 8.53 5.74
N LEU A 132 -1.18 8.72 5.25
CA LEU A 132 -1.93 9.96 5.46
C LEU A 132 -2.26 10.19 6.94
N ARG A 133 -2.58 9.13 7.67
CA ARG A 133 -2.82 9.19 9.11
C ARG A 133 -1.55 9.55 9.89
N LEU A 134 -0.43 8.94 9.53
CA LEU A 134 0.88 9.26 10.10
C LEU A 134 1.31 10.71 9.80
N ALA A 135 1.13 11.16 8.56
CA ALA A 135 1.43 12.54 8.19
C ALA A 135 0.57 13.57 8.97
N HIS A 136 -0.70 13.24 9.21
CA HIS A 136 -1.60 14.06 10.03
C HIS A 136 -1.18 14.08 11.50
N SER A 137 -0.68 12.97 12.07
CA SER A 137 -0.18 12.93 13.46
C SER A 137 1.10 13.72 13.68
N GLY A 138 1.69 14.30 12.61
CA GLY A 138 2.91 15.10 12.67
C GLY A 138 4.21 14.29 12.57
N LYS A 139 4.15 12.98 12.36
CA LYS A 139 5.34 12.14 12.16
C LYS A 139 5.95 12.40 10.77
N ARG A 140 7.24 12.72 10.74
CA ARG A 140 7.95 13.18 9.53
C ARG A 140 9.21 12.38 9.29
N TRP A 141 9.06 11.09 9.03
CA TRP A 141 10.21 10.25 8.66
C TRP A 141 10.59 10.40 7.18
N PHE A 142 9.67 10.86 6.34
CA PHE A 142 9.88 10.94 4.90
C PHE A 142 9.91 12.39 4.45
N ASP A 143 10.85 12.74 3.58
CA ASP A 143 10.93 14.09 3.01
C ASP A 143 9.78 14.34 2.03
N ARG A 144 9.41 13.32 1.25
CA ARG A 144 8.27 13.34 0.33
C ARG A 144 7.54 12.00 0.34
N VAL A 145 6.24 12.06 0.07
CA VAL A 145 5.36 10.89 0.03
C VAL A 145 4.63 10.85 -1.32
N VAL A 146 4.72 9.74 -2.02
CA VAL A 146 3.98 9.48 -3.27
C VAL A 146 2.92 8.42 -2.99
N LEU A 147 1.67 8.73 -3.31
CA LEU A 147 0.53 7.86 -3.08
C LEU A 147 -0.09 7.44 -4.42
N SER A 148 -0.13 6.15 -4.69
CA SER A 148 -0.78 5.54 -5.85
C SER A 148 -2.17 5.06 -5.46
N ALA A 149 -3.20 5.65 -6.03
CA ALA A 149 -4.62 5.31 -5.78
C ALA A 149 -4.94 5.13 -4.28
N PRO A 150 -4.61 6.10 -3.39
CA PRO A 150 -4.77 5.93 -1.95
C PRO A 150 -6.25 5.71 -1.57
N MET A 151 -6.51 4.82 -0.61
CA MET A 151 -7.86 4.52 -0.14
C MET A 151 -8.36 5.64 0.79
N ILE A 152 -8.87 6.72 0.20
CA ILE A 152 -9.48 7.88 0.89
C ILE A 152 -10.96 7.60 1.17
N ASP A 153 -11.69 7.12 0.17
CA ASP A 153 -13.09 6.64 0.27
C ASP A 153 -13.34 5.60 -0.82
N LEU A 154 -14.42 4.84 -0.70
CA LEU A 154 -14.83 3.85 -1.70
C LEU A 154 -15.95 4.40 -2.58
N PRO A 155 -16.04 3.97 -3.85
CA PRO A 155 -17.06 4.47 -4.76
C PRO A 155 -18.48 4.04 -4.35
N GLY A 156 -19.45 4.90 -4.65
CA GLY A 156 -20.87 4.64 -4.43
C GLY A 156 -21.27 4.67 -2.96
N LYS A 157 -22.12 3.72 -2.57
CA LYS A 157 -22.70 3.65 -1.20
C LYS A 157 -21.97 2.67 -0.27
N ARG A 158 -20.78 2.17 -0.65
CA ARG A 158 -20.05 1.15 0.12
C ARG A 158 -19.72 1.61 1.54
N THR A 159 -19.39 2.88 1.72
CA THR A 159 -19.09 3.50 3.03
C THR A 159 -20.29 4.23 3.64
N SER A 160 -21.51 3.91 3.20
CA SER A 160 -22.74 4.53 3.70
C SER A 160 -22.94 4.27 5.20
N LEU A 161 -23.70 5.14 5.86
CA LEU A 161 -23.96 5.01 7.29
C LEU A 161 -24.58 3.65 7.67
N PRO A 162 -25.59 3.10 6.94
CA PRO A 162 -26.11 1.76 7.23
C PRO A 162 -25.05 0.66 7.14
N ALA A 163 -24.17 0.68 6.12
CA ALA A 163 -23.10 -0.30 5.99
C ALA A 163 -22.12 -0.24 7.18
N ARG A 164 -21.75 0.97 7.60
CA ARG A 164 -20.87 1.19 8.77
C ARG A 164 -21.52 0.69 10.07
N LEU A 165 -22.80 0.99 10.28
CA LEU A 165 -23.55 0.54 11.47
C LEU A 165 -23.69 -0.97 11.49
N LEU A 166 -23.93 -1.62 10.35
CA LEU A 166 -23.99 -3.08 10.23
C LEU A 166 -22.66 -3.72 10.66
N LEU A 167 -21.54 -3.26 10.10
CA LEU A 167 -20.20 -3.81 10.45
C LEU A 167 -19.89 -3.60 11.93
N ARG A 168 -20.22 -2.44 12.51
CA ARG A 168 -20.07 -2.18 13.94
C ARG A 168 -20.89 -3.13 14.80
N ALA A 169 -22.16 -3.35 14.45
CA ALA A 169 -23.03 -4.26 15.16
C ALA A 169 -22.50 -5.70 15.09
N MET A 170 -22.11 -6.17 13.90
CA MET A 170 -21.48 -7.48 13.73
C MET A 170 -20.21 -7.64 14.56
N ARG A 171 -19.37 -6.62 14.58
CA ARG A 171 -18.13 -6.61 15.37
C ARG A 171 -18.42 -6.65 16.86
N ALA A 172 -19.38 -5.85 17.35
CA ALA A 172 -19.82 -5.86 18.75
C ALA A 172 -20.41 -7.20 19.16
N ALA A 173 -21.06 -7.92 18.24
CA ALA A 173 -21.56 -9.27 18.42
C ALA A 173 -20.46 -10.37 18.34
N GLY A 174 -19.18 -10.01 18.37
CA GLY A 174 -18.05 -10.96 18.35
C GLY A 174 -17.75 -11.56 16.96
N GLN A 175 -18.38 -11.05 15.88
CA GLN A 175 -18.23 -11.59 14.52
C GLN A 175 -17.07 -10.93 13.73
N GLY A 176 -16.17 -10.21 14.40
CA GLY A 176 -15.07 -9.48 13.77
C GLY A 176 -14.16 -10.34 12.88
N GLY A 177 -13.97 -11.63 13.19
CA GLY A 177 -13.18 -12.57 12.39
C GLY A 177 -13.93 -13.22 11.22
N ARG A 178 -15.21 -12.90 10.97
CA ARG A 178 -15.96 -13.39 9.81
C ARG A 178 -15.67 -12.51 8.60
N TYR A 179 -15.82 -13.06 7.39
CA TYR A 179 -15.85 -12.25 6.18
C TYR A 179 -17.03 -11.28 6.21
N VAL A 180 -16.88 -10.13 5.55
CA VAL A 180 -17.98 -9.20 5.34
C VAL A 180 -19.15 -9.87 4.60
N PRO A 181 -20.39 -9.42 4.76
CA PRO A 181 -21.52 -9.96 3.99
C PRO A 181 -21.25 -9.94 2.49
N GLY A 182 -21.42 -11.09 1.82
CA GLY A 182 -21.09 -11.29 0.41
C GLY A 182 -19.61 -11.54 0.11
N GLY A 183 -18.75 -11.59 1.12
CA GLY A 183 -17.34 -11.95 0.95
C GLY A 183 -17.15 -13.48 0.87
N SER A 184 -16.08 -13.90 0.18
CA SER A 184 -15.68 -15.29 -0.01
C SER A 184 -14.31 -15.57 0.62
N ASP A 185 -13.93 -16.84 0.67
CA ASP A 185 -12.62 -17.31 1.11
C ASP A 185 -11.64 -17.52 -0.06
N GLU A 186 -12.02 -17.09 -1.25
CA GLU A 186 -11.14 -17.07 -2.42
C GLU A 186 -10.04 -16.02 -2.25
N ILE A 187 -8.80 -16.42 -2.54
CA ILE A 187 -7.65 -15.53 -2.45
C ILE A 187 -7.79 -14.41 -3.49
N SER A 188 -7.73 -13.17 -3.02
CA SER A 188 -7.75 -12.00 -3.90
C SER A 188 -6.53 -12.03 -4.85
N GLY A 189 -6.78 -11.85 -6.14
CA GLY A 189 -5.72 -11.89 -7.17
C GLY A 189 -5.65 -13.20 -7.95
N LEU A 190 -6.37 -14.27 -7.54
CA LEU A 190 -6.50 -15.51 -8.31
C LEU A 190 -7.77 -15.57 -9.19
N ALA A 191 -8.60 -14.53 -9.16
CA ALA A 191 -9.77 -14.44 -10.02
C ALA A 191 -9.35 -14.35 -11.51
N PRO A 192 -10.21 -14.74 -12.47
CA PRO A 192 -9.92 -14.58 -13.89
C PRO A 192 -9.62 -13.11 -14.27
N PHE A 193 -8.71 -12.92 -15.25
CA PHE A 193 -8.35 -11.57 -15.73
C PHE A 193 -9.55 -10.79 -16.29
N VAL A 194 -10.49 -11.48 -16.92
CA VAL A 194 -11.68 -10.85 -17.52
C VAL A 194 -12.48 -10.12 -16.46
N ASN A 195 -12.79 -8.84 -16.72
CA ASN A 195 -13.51 -7.95 -15.80
C ASN A 195 -12.82 -7.66 -14.45
N ASN A 196 -11.51 -7.95 -14.31
CA ASN A 196 -10.80 -7.55 -13.10
C ASN A 196 -10.77 -6.02 -12.95
N PRO A 197 -10.90 -5.49 -11.72
CA PRO A 197 -10.91 -4.04 -11.48
C PRO A 197 -9.51 -3.45 -11.28
N LEU A 198 -8.46 -4.27 -11.28
CA LEU A 198 -7.14 -3.89 -10.76
C LEU A 198 -6.22 -3.31 -11.84
N THR A 199 -6.11 -3.98 -12.98
CA THR A 199 -5.19 -3.58 -14.06
C THR A 199 -5.73 -3.97 -15.44
N SER A 200 -5.31 -3.25 -16.47
CA SER A 200 -5.54 -3.61 -17.88
C SER A 200 -4.38 -4.39 -18.50
N ASP A 201 -3.31 -4.67 -17.74
CA ASP A 201 -2.15 -5.45 -18.21
C ASP A 201 -2.31 -6.95 -17.89
N PRO A 202 -2.55 -7.81 -18.90
CA PRO A 202 -2.74 -9.25 -18.67
C PRO A 202 -1.46 -9.96 -18.22
N VAL A 203 -0.28 -9.46 -18.63
CA VAL A 203 1.01 -10.07 -18.31
C VAL A 203 1.35 -9.86 -16.84
N ARG A 204 1.23 -8.63 -16.34
CA ARG A 204 1.46 -8.30 -14.92
C ARG A 204 0.42 -8.95 -14.03
N TYR A 205 -0.85 -9.02 -14.50
CA TYR A 205 -1.90 -9.73 -13.76
C TYR A 205 -1.57 -11.23 -13.61
N ALA A 206 -1.22 -11.91 -14.73
CA ALA A 206 -0.85 -13.33 -14.72
C ALA A 206 0.40 -13.59 -13.86
N ARG A 207 1.39 -12.71 -13.92
CA ARG A 207 2.59 -12.79 -13.07
C ARG A 207 2.23 -12.72 -11.57
N ASN A 208 1.34 -11.81 -11.19
CA ASN A 208 0.90 -11.68 -9.79
C ASN A 208 0.08 -12.90 -9.34
N ALA A 209 -0.75 -13.46 -10.20
CA ALA A 209 -1.46 -14.72 -9.94
C ALA A 209 -0.47 -15.88 -9.74
N ALA A 210 0.54 -16.01 -10.61
CA ALA A 210 1.55 -17.06 -10.51
C ALA A 210 2.38 -17.01 -9.21
N ILE A 211 2.60 -15.83 -8.63
CA ILE A 211 3.23 -15.70 -7.30
C ILE A 211 2.34 -16.33 -6.22
N LEU A 212 1.02 -16.09 -6.28
CA LEU A 212 0.05 -16.64 -5.33
C LEU A 212 -0.24 -18.13 -5.56
N GLU A 213 -0.06 -18.64 -6.78
CA GLU A 213 -0.11 -20.07 -7.10
C GLU A 213 1.10 -20.80 -6.56
N GLU A 214 2.30 -20.20 -6.66
CA GLU A 214 3.55 -20.74 -6.08
C GLU A 214 3.51 -20.76 -4.56
N ASP A 215 3.02 -19.68 -3.94
CA ASP A 215 2.87 -19.62 -2.49
C ASP A 215 1.53 -18.97 -2.08
N PRO A 216 0.47 -19.77 -1.95
CA PRO A 216 -0.86 -19.30 -1.55
C PRO A 216 -0.90 -18.65 -0.14
N THR A 217 0.12 -18.89 0.69
CA THR A 217 0.16 -18.31 2.05
C THR A 217 0.44 -16.81 2.04
N LEU A 218 0.96 -16.26 0.93
CA LEU A 218 1.09 -14.81 0.73
C LEU A 218 -0.27 -14.11 0.63
N GLY A 219 -1.26 -14.82 0.10
CA GLY A 219 -2.57 -14.27 -0.22
C GLY A 219 -3.50 -14.15 0.97
N ILE A 220 -4.43 -13.22 0.87
CA ILE A 220 -5.63 -13.14 1.71
C ILE A 220 -6.88 -13.01 0.87
N ALA A 221 -8.00 -13.45 1.43
CA ALA A 221 -9.31 -13.45 0.79
C ALA A 221 -10.08 -12.13 1.06
N SER A 222 -11.37 -12.16 0.96
CA SER A 222 -12.26 -11.02 1.23
C SER A 222 -11.97 -10.36 2.59
N PRO A 223 -12.28 -9.07 2.78
CA PRO A 223 -12.10 -8.41 4.07
C PRO A 223 -12.87 -9.10 5.20
N THR A 224 -12.27 -9.16 6.39
CA THR A 224 -13.02 -9.48 7.60
C THR A 224 -13.85 -8.29 8.07
N VAL A 225 -14.91 -8.56 8.83
CA VAL A 225 -15.76 -7.52 9.44
C VAL A 225 -14.92 -6.52 10.25
N ALA A 226 -13.94 -7.02 11.04
CA ALA A 226 -13.10 -6.14 11.84
C ALA A 226 -12.20 -5.25 10.98
N TRP A 227 -11.59 -5.82 9.91
CA TRP A 227 -10.79 -5.04 8.99
C TRP A 227 -11.62 -3.96 8.29
N ALA A 228 -12.79 -4.32 7.78
CA ALA A 228 -13.66 -3.38 7.08
C ALA A 228 -14.19 -2.26 7.99
N ASP A 229 -14.59 -2.57 9.23
CA ASP A 229 -14.97 -1.55 10.22
C ASP A 229 -13.82 -0.62 10.58
N ALA A 230 -12.60 -1.16 10.74
CA ALA A 230 -11.40 -0.36 10.97
C ALA A 230 -11.07 0.55 9.76
N ALA A 231 -11.18 0.03 8.52
CA ALA A 231 -10.97 0.79 7.30
C ALA A 231 -12.00 1.91 7.15
N PHE A 232 -13.29 1.61 7.36
CA PHE A 232 -14.35 2.63 7.29
C PHE A 232 -14.19 3.71 8.39
N SER A 233 -13.70 3.32 9.55
CA SER A 233 -13.39 4.26 10.63
C SER A 233 -12.22 5.16 10.26
N ALA A 234 -11.18 4.63 9.63
CA ALA A 234 -10.03 5.40 9.14
C ALA A 234 -10.45 6.37 8.02
N MET A 235 -11.17 5.90 7.00
CA MET A 235 -11.67 6.75 5.90
C MET A 235 -12.62 7.85 6.41
N ALA A 236 -13.40 7.58 7.45
CA ALA A 236 -14.28 8.58 8.03
C ALA A 236 -13.54 9.78 8.63
N THR A 237 -12.29 9.62 9.07
CA THR A 237 -11.48 10.73 9.58
C THR A 237 -11.03 11.69 8.48
N PHE A 238 -11.00 11.22 7.23
CA PHE A 238 -10.58 12.02 6.08
C PHE A 238 -11.64 12.99 5.56
N ARG A 239 -12.86 12.86 6.05
CA ARG A 239 -13.98 13.69 5.58
C ARG A 239 -13.84 15.13 6.08
N GLY A 240 -14.08 16.06 5.16
CA GLY A 240 -14.02 17.49 5.42
C GLY A 240 -12.62 18.08 5.25
N VAL A 241 -12.59 19.39 5.09
CA VAL A 241 -11.39 20.16 4.70
C VAL A 241 -10.36 20.30 5.81
N SER A 242 -10.76 20.14 7.07
CA SER A 242 -9.87 20.36 8.22
C SER A 242 -8.78 19.31 8.36
N TYR A 243 -9.05 18.08 7.99
CA TYR A 243 -8.08 16.99 8.13
C TYR A 243 -6.90 17.12 7.14
N PRO A 244 -7.10 17.21 5.81
CA PRO A 244 -5.97 17.39 4.89
C PRO A 244 -5.23 18.71 5.09
N SER A 245 -5.91 19.79 5.49
CA SER A 245 -5.28 21.10 5.70
C SER A 245 -4.30 21.13 6.90
N GLN A 246 -4.34 20.15 7.79
CA GLN A 246 -3.38 20.01 8.90
C GLN A 246 -2.11 19.24 8.49
N ILE A 247 -2.16 18.50 7.39
CA ILE A 247 -0.99 17.76 6.87
C ILE A 247 0.00 18.75 6.25
N ARG A 248 1.23 18.74 6.77
CA ARG A 248 2.32 19.59 6.30
C ARG A 248 3.36 18.83 5.46
N GLN A 249 3.21 17.52 5.35
CA GLN A 249 4.06 16.65 4.56
C GLN A 249 3.86 16.95 3.08
N PRO A 250 4.92 17.12 2.27
CA PRO A 250 4.79 17.17 0.82
C PRO A 250 4.29 15.82 0.28
N ILE A 251 3.14 15.83 -0.39
CA ILE A 251 2.46 14.63 -0.89
C ILE A 251 2.08 14.79 -2.35
N LEU A 252 2.46 13.81 -3.19
CA LEU A 252 1.93 13.63 -4.53
C LEU A 252 0.92 12.48 -4.53
N MET A 253 -0.30 12.73 -4.99
CA MET A 253 -1.33 11.71 -5.16
C MET A 253 -1.57 11.41 -6.63
N LEU A 254 -1.44 10.14 -7.02
CA LEU A 254 -1.78 9.68 -8.36
C LEU A 254 -3.07 8.87 -8.27
N ALA A 255 -4.09 9.32 -9.00
CA ALA A 255 -5.38 8.67 -9.10
C ALA A 255 -5.55 8.03 -10.47
N ALA A 256 -6.37 7.00 -10.56
CA ALA A 256 -6.69 6.31 -11.81
C ALA A 256 -8.12 6.64 -12.22
N SER A 257 -8.34 7.12 -13.46
CA SER A 257 -9.68 7.58 -13.86
C SER A 257 -10.69 6.45 -14.03
N SER A 258 -10.22 5.22 -14.27
CA SER A 258 -11.07 4.03 -14.41
C SER A 258 -11.07 3.17 -13.13
N ASP A 259 -10.72 3.74 -11.99
CA ASP A 259 -10.72 3.06 -10.70
C ASP A 259 -12.16 2.78 -10.23
N THR A 260 -12.44 1.51 -9.92
CA THR A 260 -13.71 1.05 -9.35
C THR A 260 -13.54 0.49 -7.94
N VAL A 261 -12.31 0.52 -7.41
CA VAL A 261 -11.95 0.05 -6.07
C VAL A 261 -12.00 1.19 -5.07
N VAL A 262 -11.34 2.32 -5.38
CA VAL A 262 -11.36 3.54 -4.57
C VAL A 262 -11.97 4.71 -5.33
N SER A 263 -12.36 5.76 -4.62
CA SER A 263 -13.00 6.94 -5.21
C SER A 263 -11.95 7.93 -5.71
N THR A 264 -11.79 8.04 -7.03
CA THR A 264 -10.94 9.05 -7.68
C THR A 264 -11.33 10.46 -7.25
N ALA A 265 -12.62 10.78 -7.24
CA ALA A 265 -13.11 12.09 -6.80
C ALA A 265 -12.74 12.43 -5.35
N ALA A 266 -12.76 11.43 -4.44
CA ALA A 266 -12.34 11.65 -3.07
C ALA A 266 -10.82 11.90 -2.96
N ILE A 267 -10.01 11.28 -3.83
CA ILE A 267 -8.57 11.53 -3.90
C ILE A 267 -8.31 12.98 -4.35
N GLU A 268 -8.97 13.43 -5.42
CA GLU A 268 -8.82 14.80 -5.94
C GLU A 268 -9.25 15.84 -4.92
N GLU A 269 -10.42 15.65 -4.29
CA GLU A 269 -10.92 16.55 -3.25
C GLU A 269 -9.97 16.64 -2.05
N PHE A 270 -9.48 15.49 -1.57
CA PHE A 270 -8.52 15.45 -0.47
C PHE A 270 -7.22 16.17 -0.83
N ALA A 271 -6.67 15.90 -2.02
CA ALA A 271 -5.44 16.51 -2.51
C ALA A 271 -5.57 18.03 -2.67
N TYR A 272 -6.72 18.51 -3.11
CA TYR A 272 -7.00 19.95 -3.25
C TYR A 272 -6.87 20.71 -1.92
N HIS A 273 -7.18 20.05 -0.81
CA HIS A 273 -7.11 20.66 0.54
C HIS A 273 -5.78 20.44 1.26
N LEU A 274 -4.83 19.72 0.66
CA LEU A 274 -3.47 19.57 1.22
C LEU A 274 -2.69 20.88 1.09
N ARG A 275 -1.94 21.26 2.14
CA ARG A 275 -1.08 22.46 2.10
C ARG A 275 0.10 22.36 1.16
N ALA A 276 0.70 21.18 1.06
CA ALA A 276 1.86 20.87 0.24
C ALA A 276 1.54 19.63 -0.62
N GLY A 277 0.36 19.62 -1.25
CA GLY A 277 -0.14 18.54 -2.06
C GLY A 277 -0.11 18.86 -3.55
N SER A 278 0.11 17.82 -4.33
CA SER A 278 -0.11 17.79 -5.78
C SER A 278 -0.86 16.52 -6.13
N HIS A 279 -1.66 16.53 -7.19
CA HIS A 279 -2.28 15.33 -7.69
C HIS A 279 -2.24 15.25 -9.22
N LEU A 280 -2.33 14.04 -9.72
CA LEU A 280 -2.44 13.74 -11.14
C LEU A 280 -3.43 12.59 -11.32
N VAL A 281 -4.37 12.73 -12.24
CA VAL A 281 -5.27 11.65 -12.65
C VAL A 281 -4.74 11.02 -13.94
N ILE A 282 -4.41 9.73 -13.89
CA ILE A 282 -3.95 8.97 -15.06
C ILE A 282 -5.18 8.46 -15.82
N ALA A 283 -5.43 9.06 -16.98
CA ALA A 283 -6.61 8.77 -17.80
C ALA A 283 -6.58 7.32 -18.32
N GLY A 284 -7.66 6.57 -18.09
CA GLY A 284 -7.83 5.18 -18.53
C GLY A 284 -7.16 4.13 -17.66
N ALA A 285 -6.33 4.50 -16.70
CA ALA A 285 -5.74 3.54 -15.76
C ALA A 285 -6.78 2.99 -14.79
N LYS A 286 -6.62 1.73 -14.37
CA LYS A 286 -7.34 1.10 -13.28
C LYS A 286 -6.57 1.25 -11.96
N HIS A 287 -7.05 0.60 -10.90
CA HIS A 287 -6.61 0.79 -9.52
C HIS A 287 -5.11 0.62 -9.27
N GLU A 288 -4.51 -0.41 -9.83
CA GLU A 288 -3.10 -0.76 -9.59
C GLU A 288 -2.16 -0.11 -10.61
N ILE A 289 -1.99 1.22 -10.55
CA ILE A 289 -1.23 2.01 -11.53
C ILE A 289 0.18 1.46 -11.76
N LEU A 290 0.86 0.97 -10.73
CA LEU A 290 2.19 0.36 -10.82
C LEU A 290 2.20 -1.01 -11.52
N GLN A 291 1.05 -1.63 -11.65
CA GLN A 291 0.85 -2.91 -12.34
C GLN A 291 0.10 -2.75 -13.68
N GLU A 292 -0.12 -1.51 -14.11
CA GLU A 292 -0.76 -1.19 -15.37
C GLU A 292 0.18 -1.30 -16.57
N GLN A 293 -0.37 -1.20 -17.77
CA GLN A 293 0.39 -1.12 -19.02
C GLN A 293 1.41 0.03 -18.99
N ASP A 294 2.52 -0.12 -19.69
CA ASP A 294 3.63 0.85 -19.65
C ASP A 294 3.23 2.28 -19.99
N ARG A 295 2.22 2.48 -20.85
CA ARG A 295 1.68 3.82 -21.18
C ARG A 295 1.10 4.55 -19.97
N TYR A 296 0.62 3.83 -18.94
CA TYR A 296 0.14 4.40 -17.68
C TYR A 296 1.26 4.50 -16.66
N ARG A 297 2.08 3.45 -16.57
CA ARG A 297 3.24 3.43 -15.68
C ARG A 297 4.25 4.52 -16.00
N SER A 298 4.47 4.85 -17.28
CA SER A 298 5.37 5.92 -17.68
C SER A 298 4.91 7.29 -17.17
N GLN A 299 3.60 7.55 -17.14
CA GLN A 299 3.05 8.78 -16.56
C GLN A 299 3.24 8.82 -15.03
N PHE A 300 3.05 7.68 -14.36
CA PHE A 300 3.35 7.57 -12.93
C PHE A 300 4.83 7.89 -12.65
N TRP A 301 5.74 7.27 -13.38
CA TRP A 301 7.16 7.47 -13.17
C TRP A 301 7.62 8.88 -13.53
N ALA A 302 7.08 9.49 -14.56
CA ALA A 302 7.36 10.90 -14.90
C ALA A 302 6.95 11.84 -13.75
N ALA A 303 5.77 11.62 -13.15
CA ALA A 303 5.32 12.42 -12.01
C ALA A 303 6.15 12.14 -10.75
N PHE A 304 6.54 10.88 -10.51
CA PHE A 304 7.43 10.50 -9.43
C PHE A 304 8.80 11.19 -9.58
N ASP A 305 9.41 11.11 -10.75
CA ASP A 305 10.73 11.68 -11.03
C ASP A 305 10.74 13.22 -10.92
N ALA A 306 9.63 13.86 -11.25
CA ALA A 306 9.48 15.31 -11.08
C ALA A 306 9.29 15.72 -9.60
N PHE A 307 8.68 14.85 -8.80
CA PHE A 307 8.33 15.16 -7.41
C PHE A 307 9.40 14.71 -6.42
N VAL A 308 9.97 13.51 -6.57
CA VAL A 308 11.01 12.98 -5.69
C VAL A 308 12.37 13.43 -6.21
N PRO A 309 13.12 14.26 -5.46
CA PRO A 309 14.39 14.78 -5.96
C PRO A 309 15.37 13.65 -6.18
N GLY A 310 15.79 13.48 -7.42
CA GLY A 310 16.79 12.49 -7.82
C GLY A 310 18.20 13.05 -7.86
N THR A 311 18.33 14.37 -7.88
CA THR A 311 19.56 15.13 -7.74
C THR A 311 19.29 16.27 -6.78
N PRO A 312 20.27 16.71 -5.98
CA PRO A 312 20.12 17.96 -5.25
C PRO A 312 19.77 19.04 -6.28
N LEU A 313 18.66 19.74 -6.08
CA LEU A 313 18.31 20.93 -6.86
C LEU A 313 19.34 22.05 -6.67
N PHE A 314 20.24 21.83 -5.70
CA PHE A 314 21.34 22.72 -5.35
C PHE A 314 22.57 21.84 -5.17
N GLY A 315 23.40 21.76 -6.19
CA GLY A 315 24.76 21.24 -6.14
C GLY A 315 25.70 22.32 -5.68
#